data_44684124c752b977955989159595315e
#
_entry.id   44684124c752b977955989159595315e
#
_cell.length_a   1.000
_cell.length_b   1.000
_cell.length_c   1.000
_cell.angle_alpha   90.00
_cell.angle_beta   90.00
_cell.angle_gamma   90.00
#
_symmetry.space_group_name_H-M   'P 1'
#
loop_
_entity.id
_entity.type
_entity.pdbx_description
1 polymer ?
#
loop_
_entity_poly.entity_id
_entity_poly.type
_entity_poly.pdbx_seq_one_letter_code
_entity_poly.pdbx_strand_id
1 'polypeptide(L)'
;VNKNLKIFDEIERLLKIKLGNKVEVVEENDSKYLQIEGSEFWMSNDFNELVVGFGINHTHFSEDYDNLNLGIIRTFDLLTNEIIITEYKKGETIFKVTTEIKFPSAKTENIGTVSFLVFPFWKKTKRITSHYQKLIEKSDIETEVIILLNSDL
;
A
#
# COMPACT_ATOMS: atom_id res chain seq x y z
N VAL A 1 11.49 -20.77 6.39
CA VAL A 1 10.52 -19.79 5.87
C VAL A 1 10.92 -18.45 6.44
N ASN A 2 11.16 -17.48 5.59
CA ASN A 2 11.56 -16.15 6.06
C ASN A 2 10.39 -15.44 6.73
N LYS A 3 10.69 -14.49 7.61
CA LYS A 3 9.71 -13.73 8.39
C LYS A 3 8.79 -12.89 7.50
N ASN A 4 9.31 -12.36 6.41
CA ASN A 4 8.54 -11.57 5.45
C ASN A 4 7.38 -12.37 4.85
N LEU A 5 7.66 -13.63 4.44
CA LEU A 5 6.65 -14.51 3.87
C LEU A 5 5.58 -14.89 4.90
N LYS A 6 5.97 -15.17 6.15
CA LYS A 6 5.00 -15.44 7.22
C LYS A 6 4.06 -14.26 7.46
N ILE A 7 4.60 -13.03 7.47
CA ILE A 7 3.81 -11.81 7.60
C ILE A 7 2.87 -11.65 6.40
N PHE A 8 3.37 -11.87 5.18
CA PHE A 8 2.55 -11.83 3.99
C PHE A 8 1.38 -12.81 4.07
N ASP A 9 1.65 -14.07 4.44
CA ASP A 9 0.64 -15.13 4.53
C ASP A 9 -0.43 -14.80 5.60
N GLU A 10 -0.04 -14.24 6.74
CA GLU A 10 -0.99 -13.82 7.77
C GLU A 10 -1.84 -12.63 7.32
N ILE A 11 -1.26 -11.64 6.64
CA ILE A 11 -2.02 -10.52 6.07
C ILE A 11 -2.99 -11.05 4.99
N GLU A 12 -2.53 -11.91 4.10
CA GLU A 12 -3.37 -12.56 3.09
C GLU A 12 -4.57 -13.27 3.72
N ARG A 13 -4.33 -14.07 4.77
CA ARG A 13 -5.37 -14.77 5.50
C ARG A 13 -6.41 -13.82 6.10
N LEU A 14 -5.96 -12.74 6.76
CA LEU A 14 -6.84 -11.73 7.35
C LEU A 14 -7.66 -11.01 6.28
N LEU A 15 -7.05 -10.61 5.18
CA LEU A 15 -7.73 -9.93 4.08
C LEU A 15 -8.77 -10.82 3.41
N LYS A 16 -8.48 -12.11 3.21
CA LYS A 16 -9.44 -13.07 2.67
C LYS A 16 -10.66 -13.25 3.58
N ILE A 17 -10.47 -13.23 4.91
CA ILE A 17 -11.57 -13.29 5.87
C ILE A 17 -12.44 -12.03 5.78
N LYS A 18 -11.86 -10.85 5.64
CA LYS A 18 -12.58 -9.56 5.66
C LYS A 18 -13.18 -9.17 4.32
N LEU A 19 -12.49 -9.47 3.22
CA LEU A 19 -12.84 -9.01 1.87
C LEU A 19 -13.22 -10.14 0.91
N GLY A 20 -13.01 -11.39 1.30
CA GLY A 20 -13.41 -12.57 0.53
C GLY A 20 -12.79 -12.63 -0.86
N ASN A 21 -13.64 -12.83 -1.87
CA ASN A 21 -13.23 -13.02 -3.27
C ASN A 21 -12.63 -11.78 -3.94
N LYS A 22 -12.64 -10.63 -3.29
CA LYS A 22 -11.97 -9.43 -3.81
C LYS A 22 -10.45 -9.51 -3.68
N VAL A 23 -9.94 -10.42 -2.85
CA VAL A 23 -8.52 -10.63 -2.66
C VAL A 23 -8.01 -11.63 -3.68
N GLU A 24 -7.16 -11.17 -4.58
CA GLU A 24 -6.50 -11.99 -5.58
C GLU A 24 -5.03 -12.16 -5.22
N VAL A 25 -4.53 -13.38 -5.29
CA VAL A 25 -3.12 -13.70 -5.03
C VAL A 25 -2.57 -14.49 -6.22
N VAL A 26 -1.43 -14.05 -6.71
CA VAL A 26 -0.65 -14.74 -7.75
C VAL A 26 0.69 -15.14 -7.13
N GLU A 27 1.09 -16.38 -7.37
CA GLU A 27 2.38 -16.92 -6.94
C GLU A 27 3.17 -17.37 -8.17
N GLU A 28 4.37 -16.85 -8.31
CA GLU A 28 5.27 -17.15 -9.41
C GLU A 28 6.73 -17.11 -8.95
N ASN A 29 7.51 -18.15 -9.23
CA ASN A 29 8.95 -18.22 -8.95
C ASN A 29 9.34 -17.83 -7.50
N ASP A 30 8.64 -18.38 -6.52
CA ASP A 30 8.81 -18.07 -5.08
C ASP A 30 8.42 -16.65 -4.65
N SER A 31 7.88 -15.85 -5.55
CA SER A 31 7.31 -14.53 -5.26
C SER A 31 5.80 -14.62 -5.18
N LYS A 32 5.21 -13.88 -4.23
CA LYS A 32 3.76 -13.73 -4.10
C LYS A 32 3.37 -12.27 -4.34
N TYR A 33 2.28 -12.09 -5.05
CA TYR A 33 1.67 -10.78 -5.29
C TYR A 33 0.20 -10.83 -4.92
N LEU A 34 -0.25 -9.86 -4.13
CA LEU A 34 -1.64 -9.71 -3.69
C LEU A 34 -2.18 -8.38 -4.18
N GLN A 35 -3.38 -8.40 -4.73
CA GLN A 35 -4.15 -7.20 -5.07
C GLN A 35 -5.59 -7.35 -4.58
N ILE A 36 -6.31 -6.22 -4.53
CA ILE A 36 -7.71 -6.17 -4.11
C ILE A 36 -8.53 -5.58 -5.25
N GLU A 37 -9.52 -6.34 -5.72
CA GLU A 37 -10.42 -5.91 -6.78
C GLU A 37 -11.10 -4.58 -6.45
N GLY A 38 -11.05 -3.65 -7.40
CA GLY A 38 -11.65 -2.31 -7.25
C GLY A 38 -10.81 -1.35 -6.38
N SER A 39 -9.58 -1.71 -6.05
CA SER A 39 -8.64 -0.87 -5.31
C SER A 39 -7.31 -0.76 -6.01
N GLU A 40 -6.57 0.29 -5.68
CA GLU A 40 -5.18 0.49 -6.09
C GLU A 40 -4.18 -0.11 -5.08
N PHE A 41 -4.68 -0.76 -4.01
CA PHE A 41 -3.82 -1.43 -3.03
C PHE A 41 -3.20 -2.70 -3.60
N TRP A 42 -1.92 -2.87 -3.33
CA TRP A 42 -1.21 -4.11 -3.63
C TRP A 42 -0.08 -4.36 -2.62
N MET A 43 0.30 -5.60 -2.48
CA MET A 43 1.52 -5.97 -1.78
C MET A 43 2.18 -7.18 -2.43
N SER A 44 3.49 -7.30 -2.26
CA SER A 44 4.24 -8.44 -2.72
C SER A 44 5.24 -8.91 -1.68
N ASN A 45 5.55 -10.19 -1.74
CA ASN A 45 6.71 -10.77 -1.08
C ASN A 45 7.64 -11.28 -2.17
N ASP A 46 8.82 -10.68 -2.26
CA ASP A 46 9.82 -11.03 -3.24
C ASP A 46 11.18 -11.19 -2.54
N PHE A 47 11.82 -12.35 -2.70
CA PHE A 47 13.03 -12.72 -1.99
C PHE A 47 12.94 -12.46 -0.48
N ASN A 48 13.62 -11.42 0.01
CA ASN A 48 13.69 -11.05 1.44
C ASN A 48 12.94 -9.75 1.75
N GLU A 49 12.07 -9.30 0.87
CA GLU A 49 11.35 -8.03 1.03
C GLU A 49 9.84 -8.21 0.98
N LEU A 50 9.16 -7.50 1.86
CA LEU A 50 7.73 -7.22 1.80
C LEU A 50 7.58 -5.83 1.17
N VAL A 51 6.91 -5.75 0.05
CA VAL A 51 6.62 -4.46 -0.61
C VAL A 51 5.15 -4.15 -0.45
N VAL A 52 4.84 -2.95 -0.01
CA VAL A 52 3.46 -2.48 0.17
C VAL A 52 3.25 -1.22 -0.63
N GLY A 53 2.24 -1.23 -1.50
CA GLY A 53 1.97 -0.14 -2.42
C GLY A 53 0.50 0.25 -2.55
N PHE A 54 0.30 1.45 -3.08
CA PHE A 54 -0.98 1.97 -3.49
C PHE A 54 -0.78 2.79 -4.78
N GLY A 55 -1.40 2.34 -5.88
CA GLY A 55 -1.06 2.86 -7.19
C GLY A 55 0.40 2.59 -7.54
N ILE A 56 1.12 3.61 -8.00
CA ILE A 56 2.53 3.48 -8.38
C ILE A 56 3.52 3.71 -7.22
N ASN A 57 3.06 4.27 -6.11
CA ASN A 57 3.89 4.50 -4.93
C ASN A 57 3.93 3.27 -4.03
N HIS A 58 5.12 2.91 -3.58
CA HIS A 58 5.32 1.75 -2.72
C HIS A 58 6.52 1.94 -1.80
N THR A 59 6.59 1.09 -0.78
CA THR A 59 7.68 1.07 0.20
C THR A 59 8.13 -0.36 0.45
N HIS A 60 9.43 -0.55 0.59
CA HIS A 60 10.08 -1.83 0.87
C HIS A 60 10.31 -1.99 2.38
N PHE A 61 9.99 -3.18 2.89
CA PHE A 61 10.17 -3.57 4.28
C PHE A 61 10.86 -4.91 4.35
N SER A 62 11.81 -5.07 5.27
CA SER A 62 12.49 -6.35 5.46
C SER A 62 13.01 -6.50 6.88
N GLU A 63 13.32 -7.72 7.25
CA GLU A 63 14.01 -8.00 8.51
C GLU A 63 15.40 -7.34 8.53
N ASP A 64 16.09 -7.32 7.38
CA ASP A 64 17.41 -6.70 7.24
C ASP A 64 17.39 -5.17 7.47
N TYR A 65 16.25 -4.51 7.24
CA TYR A 65 16.06 -3.09 7.50
C TYR A 65 15.44 -2.82 8.89
N ASP A 66 15.15 -3.87 9.65
CA ASP A 66 14.48 -3.77 10.97
C ASP A 66 13.17 -2.94 10.92
N ASN A 67 12.42 -3.06 9.83
CA ASN A 67 11.22 -2.24 9.57
C ASN A 67 9.96 -3.05 9.21
N LEU A 68 9.94 -4.37 9.41
CA LEU A 68 8.79 -5.22 9.07
C LEU A 68 7.51 -4.82 9.80
N ASN A 69 7.60 -4.40 11.06
CA ASN A 69 6.44 -3.92 11.81
C ASN A 69 5.84 -2.65 11.19
N LEU A 70 6.68 -1.78 10.62
CA LEU A 70 6.21 -0.61 9.87
C LEU A 70 5.50 -1.04 8.58
N GLY A 71 5.90 -2.15 7.97
CA GLY A 71 5.22 -2.75 6.82
C GLY A 71 3.80 -3.22 7.16
N ILE A 72 3.63 -3.86 8.32
CA ILE A 72 2.31 -4.25 8.84
C ILE A 72 1.44 -3.01 9.07
N ILE A 73 1.97 -2.02 9.77
CA ILE A 73 1.26 -0.75 10.06
C ILE A 73 0.87 -0.06 8.75
N ARG A 74 1.78 0.06 7.79
CA ARG A 74 1.53 0.66 6.48
C ARG A 74 0.41 -0.04 5.74
N THR A 75 0.42 -1.38 5.72
CA THR A 75 -0.62 -2.19 5.08
C THR A 75 -2.00 -1.84 5.62
N PHE A 76 -2.17 -1.84 6.93
CA PHE A 76 -3.47 -1.59 7.53
C PHE A 76 -3.87 -0.11 7.54
N ASP A 77 -2.93 0.82 7.58
CA ASP A 77 -3.21 2.24 7.39
C ASP A 77 -3.77 2.52 5.98
N LEU A 78 -3.22 1.87 4.95
CA LEU A 78 -3.74 1.98 3.58
C LEU A 78 -5.13 1.38 3.40
N LEU A 79 -5.48 0.35 4.15
CA LEU A 79 -6.76 -0.35 4.05
C LEU A 79 -7.87 0.26 4.89
N THR A 80 -7.52 0.96 5.98
CA THR A 80 -8.47 1.46 6.97
C THR A 80 -8.66 2.98 6.94
N ASN A 81 -8.02 3.68 6.00
CA ASN A 81 -8.12 5.13 5.83
C ASN A 81 -8.45 5.50 4.38
N GLU A 82 -8.90 6.73 4.18
CA GLU A 82 -9.03 7.32 2.84
C GLU A 82 -7.65 7.58 2.25
N ILE A 83 -7.46 7.22 0.98
CA ILE A 83 -6.23 7.45 0.24
C ILE A 83 -6.46 8.50 -0.82
N ILE A 84 -5.54 9.45 -0.93
CA ILE A 84 -5.56 10.52 -1.91
C ILE A 84 -4.38 10.35 -2.86
N ILE A 85 -4.66 10.18 -4.14
CA ILE A 85 -3.63 10.20 -5.20
C ILE A 85 -3.76 11.50 -5.96
N THR A 86 -2.66 12.23 -6.09
CA THR A 86 -2.59 13.45 -6.88
C THR A 86 -1.61 13.27 -8.04
N GLU A 87 -2.12 13.41 -9.25
CA GLU A 87 -1.33 13.47 -10.47
C GLU A 87 -1.07 14.91 -10.88
N TYR A 88 0.18 15.23 -11.18
CA TYR A 88 0.61 16.52 -11.71
C TYR A 88 0.98 16.34 -13.17
N LYS A 89 0.32 17.07 -14.05
CA LYS A 89 0.51 17.01 -15.50
C LYS A 89 1.06 18.32 -16.04
N LYS A 90 1.94 18.21 -17.03
CA LYS A 90 2.33 19.29 -17.93
C LYS A 90 1.74 18.97 -19.32
N GLY A 91 0.70 19.68 -19.75
CA GLY A 91 -0.12 19.22 -20.88
C GLY A 91 -0.78 17.88 -20.56
N GLU A 92 -0.58 16.88 -21.40
CA GLU A 92 -1.09 15.52 -21.20
C GLU A 92 -0.07 14.58 -20.53
N THR A 93 1.13 15.09 -20.19
CA THR A 93 2.21 14.27 -19.61
C THR A 93 2.17 14.36 -18.09
N ILE A 94 2.02 13.22 -17.42
CA ILE A 94 2.19 13.08 -15.97
C ILE A 94 3.68 13.19 -15.67
N PHE A 95 4.08 14.09 -14.79
CA PHE A 95 5.45 14.24 -14.37
C PHE A 95 5.69 13.99 -12.88
N LYS A 96 4.61 13.93 -12.09
CA LYS A 96 4.70 13.65 -10.66
C LYS A 96 3.39 13.01 -10.17
N VAL A 97 3.50 12.03 -9.29
CA VAL A 97 2.35 11.41 -8.60
C VAL A 97 2.67 11.33 -7.11
N THR A 98 1.77 11.85 -6.28
CA THR A 98 1.85 11.72 -4.83
C THR A 98 0.74 10.83 -4.31
N THR A 99 1.02 10.06 -3.26
CA THR A 99 0.03 9.25 -2.54
C THR A 99 0.05 9.64 -1.07
N GLU A 100 -1.12 9.96 -0.53
CA GLU A 100 -1.29 10.41 0.85
C GLU A 100 -2.36 9.58 1.56
N ILE A 101 -2.12 9.26 2.83
CA ILE A 101 -3.14 8.70 3.73
C ILE A 101 -3.81 9.89 4.44
N LYS A 102 -5.14 9.93 4.40
CA LYS A 102 -5.94 10.89 5.17
C LYS A 102 -6.54 10.19 6.39
N PHE A 103 -6.01 10.52 7.56
CA PHE A 103 -6.48 9.97 8.83
C PHE A 103 -7.80 10.64 9.30
N PRO A 104 -8.56 10.01 10.23
CA PRO A 104 -9.81 10.57 10.74
C PRO A 104 -9.68 11.95 11.38
N SER A 105 -8.50 12.31 11.90
CA SER A 105 -8.18 13.65 12.41
C SER A 105 -8.04 14.74 11.34
N ALA A 106 -8.30 14.40 10.07
CA ALA A 106 -8.03 15.20 8.87
C ALA A 106 -6.52 15.48 8.62
N LYS A 107 -5.62 14.88 9.39
CA LYS A 107 -4.18 14.87 9.13
C LYS A 107 -3.92 14.01 7.89
N THR A 108 -3.09 14.51 6.98
CA THR A 108 -2.59 13.74 5.84
C THR A 108 -1.12 13.40 6.04
N GLU A 109 -0.72 12.22 5.57
CA GLU A 109 0.66 11.76 5.55
C GLU A 109 1.02 11.35 4.12
N ASN A 110 2.05 11.98 3.55
CA ASN A 110 2.58 11.59 2.26
C ASN A 110 3.39 10.30 2.43
N ILE A 111 2.98 9.26 1.72
CA ILE A 111 3.61 7.94 1.78
C ILE A 111 4.46 7.62 0.57
N GLY A 112 4.44 8.48 -0.44
CA GLY A 112 5.25 8.31 -1.63
C GLY A 112 5.06 9.42 -2.64
N THR A 113 6.15 9.73 -3.35
CA THR A 113 6.18 10.64 -4.49
C THR A 113 7.04 10.03 -5.58
N VAL A 114 6.45 9.82 -6.74
CA VAL A 114 7.18 9.43 -7.96
C VAL A 114 7.25 10.63 -8.88
N SER A 115 8.42 10.94 -9.37
CA SER A 115 8.66 12.03 -10.31
C SER A 115 9.34 11.52 -11.58
N PHE A 116 8.90 12.03 -12.72
CA PHE A 116 9.45 11.69 -14.03
C PHE A 116 10.28 12.86 -14.56
N LEU A 117 11.44 12.58 -15.09
CA LEU A 117 12.41 13.61 -15.51
C LEU A 117 12.11 14.22 -16.87
N VAL A 118 11.38 13.52 -17.73
CA VAL A 118 11.09 13.95 -19.10
C VAL A 118 9.64 14.39 -19.21
N PHE A 119 9.42 15.70 -19.29
CA PHE A 119 8.10 16.31 -19.46
C PHE A 119 8.20 17.69 -20.12
N PRO A 120 7.14 18.18 -20.78
CA PRO A 120 7.12 19.49 -21.42
C PRO A 120 7.00 20.60 -20.35
N PHE A 121 8.12 21.01 -19.76
CA PHE A 121 8.20 21.95 -18.64
C PHE A 121 7.59 23.32 -18.92
N TRP A 122 7.50 23.73 -20.20
CA TRP A 122 6.90 25.00 -20.62
C TRP A 122 5.36 25.03 -20.61
N LYS A 123 4.70 23.88 -20.54
CA LYS A 123 3.25 23.77 -20.47
C LYS A 123 2.74 24.05 -19.05
N LYS A 124 1.50 24.51 -18.94
CA LYS A 124 0.86 24.74 -17.64
C LYS A 124 0.72 23.43 -16.85
N THR A 125 0.91 23.52 -15.55
CA THR A 125 0.68 22.42 -14.64
C THR A 125 -0.82 22.28 -14.38
N LYS A 126 -1.34 21.06 -14.58
CA LYS A 126 -2.67 20.62 -14.11
C LYS A 126 -2.47 19.65 -12.96
N ARG A 127 -3.38 19.71 -12.00
CA ARG A 127 -3.40 18.82 -10.84
C ARG A 127 -4.74 18.07 -10.81
N ILE A 128 -4.69 16.74 -10.80
CA ILE A 128 -5.87 15.87 -10.75
C ILE A 128 -5.76 15.05 -9.46
N THR A 129 -6.77 15.16 -8.62
CA THR A 129 -6.82 14.45 -7.33
C THR A 129 -7.91 13.41 -7.37
N SER A 130 -7.57 12.17 -7.00
CA SER A 130 -8.48 11.04 -6.86
C SER A 130 -8.55 10.60 -5.40
N HIS A 131 -9.75 10.30 -4.92
CA HIS A 131 -10.03 9.86 -3.56
C HIS A 131 -10.49 8.40 -3.56
N TYR A 132 -9.83 7.58 -2.74
CA TYR A 132 -10.16 6.16 -2.57
C TYR A 132 -10.64 5.94 -1.15
N GLN A 133 -11.85 5.43 -1.00
CA GLN A 133 -12.43 5.17 0.31
C GLN A 133 -11.72 3.98 1.00
N LYS A 134 -11.74 3.98 2.32
CA LYS A 134 -11.25 2.84 3.10
C LYS A 134 -11.98 1.55 2.70
N LEU A 135 -11.26 0.44 2.72
CA LEU A 135 -11.78 -0.88 2.38
C LEU A 135 -12.28 -1.65 3.60
N ILE A 136 -11.71 -1.39 4.76
CA ILE A 136 -11.99 -2.08 6.02
C ILE A 136 -12.16 -1.02 7.11
N GLU A 137 -13.18 -1.20 7.97
CA GLU A 137 -13.30 -0.38 9.17
C GLU A 137 -12.20 -0.76 10.16
N LYS A 138 -11.53 0.23 10.74
CA LYS A 138 -10.45 0.01 11.70
C LYS A 138 -10.89 -0.86 12.87
N SER A 139 -12.08 -0.65 13.41
CA SER A 139 -12.65 -1.44 14.51
C SER A 139 -12.83 -2.92 14.17
N ASP A 140 -12.96 -3.27 12.89
CA ASP A 140 -13.17 -4.65 12.45
C ASP A 140 -11.87 -5.46 12.34
N ILE A 141 -10.71 -4.83 12.41
CA ILE A 141 -9.41 -5.49 12.20
C ILE A 141 -8.34 -5.12 13.24
N GLU A 142 -8.58 -4.14 14.08
CA GLU A 142 -7.59 -3.57 15.00
C GLU A 142 -7.00 -4.63 15.96
N THR A 143 -7.82 -5.52 16.48
CA THR A 143 -7.36 -6.58 17.39
C THR A 143 -6.39 -7.54 16.70
N GLU A 144 -6.72 -7.99 15.51
CA GLU A 144 -5.88 -8.91 14.72
C GLU A 144 -4.55 -8.25 14.33
N VAL A 145 -4.55 -6.96 14.02
CA VAL A 145 -3.32 -6.19 13.72
C VAL A 145 -2.41 -6.11 14.94
N ILE A 146 -2.96 -5.84 16.13
CA ILE A 146 -2.20 -5.80 17.38
C ILE A 146 -1.59 -7.18 17.68
N ILE A 147 -2.35 -8.26 17.48
CA ILE A 147 -1.83 -9.63 17.65
C ILE A 147 -0.69 -9.90 16.68
N LEU A 148 -0.82 -9.51 15.41
CA LEU A 148 0.21 -9.71 14.40
C LEU A 148 1.49 -8.94 14.73
N LEU A 149 1.38 -7.68 15.19
CA LEU A 149 2.52 -6.83 15.58
C LEU A 149 3.28 -7.40 16.79
N ASN A 150 2.61 -8.13 17.68
CA ASN A 150 3.19 -8.72 18.88
C ASN A 150 3.54 -10.21 18.71
N SER A 151 3.36 -10.77 17.52
CA SER A 151 3.69 -12.17 17.27
C SER A 151 5.19 -12.36 17.02
N ASP A 152 5.74 -13.43 17.54
CA ASP A 152 7.12 -13.89 17.31
C ASP A 152 7.20 -14.69 15.99
N LEU A 153 6.73 -14.13 14.89
CA LEU A 153 6.75 -14.78 13.57
C LEU A 153 8.17 -14.98 13.04
#